data_130618856bc2011bdb6c30a9bbfc8e18
#
_entry.id   130618856bc2011bdb6c30a9bbfc8e18
#
_cell.length_a   1.000
_cell.length_b   1.000
_cell.length_c   1.000
_cell.angle_alpha   90.00
_cell.angle_beta   90.00
_cell.angle_gamma   90.00
#
_symmetry.space_group_name_H-M   'P 1'
#
loop_
_entity.id
_entity.type
_entity.pdbx_description
1 polymer ?
#
loop_
_entity_poly.entity_id
_entity_poly.type
_entity_poly.pdbx_seq_one_letter_code
_entity_poly.pdbx_strand_id
1 'polypeptide(L)'
;MEKFCNNCGNIGHYYRECKNPILSYGIILYHKFDDIVKIILIERRNSIAFIEFLRGKYDINNPEYIQLLIDRMNLKEKQLIIDNDFDTLWKNLWVDLNNINNRIKREYERSKIHFNTLKKREKNSLKYFIDNSSTQY
;
A
#
# COMPACT_ATOMS: atom_id res chain seq x y z
N MET A 1 13.44 -23.10 -22.99
CA MET A 1 12.19 -23.12 -22.18
C MET A 1 11.13 -22.36 -22.94
N GLU A 2 10.02 -22.99 -23.21
CA GLU A 2 8.88 -22.32 -23.84
C GLU A 2 8.26 -21.29 -22.86
N LYS A 3 7.94 -20.11 -23.40
CA LYS A 3 7.26 -19.07 -22.60
C LYS A 3 5.84 -19.50 -22.33
N PHE A 4 5.46 -19.60 -21.06
CA PHE A 4 4.10 -19.92 -20.62
C PHE A 4 3.45 -18.73 -19.92
N CYS A 5 2.21 -18.42 -20.29
CA CYS A 5 1.45 -17.33 -19.71
C CYS A 5 0.52 -17.80 -18.59
N ASN A 6 0.82 -17.39 -17.35
CA ASN A 6 0.00 -17.72 -16.18
C ASN A 6 -1.38 -17.02 -16.18
N ASN A 7 -1.63 -16.06 -17.09
CA ASN A 7 -2.93 -15.40 -17.20
C ASN A 7 -3.91 -16.18 -18.11
N CYS A 8 -3.46 -16.54 -19.31
CA CYS A 8 -4.34 -17.16 -20.30
C CYS A 8 -4.07 -18.64 -20.56
N GLY A 9 -3.02 -19.23 -19.95
CA GLY A 9 -2.64 -20.63 -20.14
C GLY A 9 -1.95 -20.94 -21.47
N ASN A 10 -1.76 -19.98 -22.35
CA ASN A 10 -1.16 -20.19 -23.66
C ASN A 10 0.37 -20.10 -23.63
N ILE A 11 1.00 -20.82 -24.56
CA ILE A 11 2.43 -20.78 -24.83
C ILE A 11 2.74 -19.61 -25.77
N GLY A 12 3.99 -19.10 -25.73
CA GLY A 12 4.51 -18.08 -26.67
C GLY A 12 4.72 -16.70 -26.09
N HIS A 13 4.18 -16.40 -24.88
CA HIS A 13 4.38 -15.12 -24.19
C HIS A 13 4.36 -15.29 -22.66
N TYR A 14 4.87 -14.30 -21.93
CA TYR A 14 4.76 -14.24 -20.48
C TYR A 14 3.53 -13.44 -20.04
N TYR A 15 3.13 -13.55 -18.78
CA TYR A 15 2.02 -12.84 -18.14
C TYR A 15 1.98 -11.33 -18.47
N ARG A 16 3.14 -10.67 -18.46
CA ARG A 16 3.26 -9.21 -18.73
C ARG A 16 3.00 -8.81 -20.18
N GLU A 17 3.13 -9.76 -21.10
CA GLU A 17 2.93 -9.59 -22.54
C GLU A 17 1.54 -10.04 -22.97
N CYS A 18 0.72 -10.51 -22.03
CA CYS A 18 -0.61 -11.05 -22.30
C CYS A 18 -1.58 -9.94 -22.71
N LYS A 19 -2.22 -10.14 -23.89
CA LYS A 19 -3.25 -9.24 -24.41
C LYS A 19 -4.67 -9.56 -23.90
N ASN A 20 -4.85 -10.71 -23.27
CA ASN A 20 -6.13 -11.09 -22.69
C ASN A 20 -6.38 -10.33 -21.38
N PRO A 21 -7.65 -10.09 -21.00
CA PRO A 21 -7.99 -9.53 -19.71
C PRO A 21 -7.32 -10.29 -18.56
N ILE A 22 -6.84 -9.55 -17.55
CA ILE A 22 -6.25 -10.16 -16.37
C ILE A 22 -7.34 -10.85 -15.57
N LEU A 23 -7.19 -12.16 -15.38
CA LEU A 23 -8.09 -12.97 -14.58
C LEU A 23 -7.62 -12.98 -13.13
N SER A 24 -8.56 -12.80 -12.21
CA SER A 24 -8.33 -12.90 -10.77
C SER A 24 -9.31 -13.90 -10.20
N TYR A 25 -8.79 -14.86 -9.44
CA TYR A 25 -9.60 -15.86 -8.74
C TYR A 25 -9.45 -15.63 -7.24
N GLY A 26 -10.56 -15.79 -6.52
CA GLY A 26 -10.58 -15.67 -5.07
C GLY A 26 -11.49 -16.72 -4.44
N ILE A 27 -11.31 -16.95 -3.15
CA ILE A 27 -12.18 -17.80 -2.35
C ILE A 27 -13.11 -16.90 -1.56
N ILE A 28 -14.43 -17.14 -1.69
CA ILE A 28 -15.44 -16.49 -0.86
C ILE A 28 -15.85 -17.50 0.21
N LEU A 29 -15.57 -17.17 1.47
CA LEU A 29 -16.03 -17.96 2.60
C LEU A 29 -17.42 -17.48 3.03
N TYR A 30 -18.40 -18.36 3.03
CA TYR A 30 -19.76 -18.05 3.45
C TYR A 30 -20.31 -19.09 4.43
N HIS A 31 -21.24 -18.67 5.23
CA HIS A 31 -22.03 -19.54 6.11
C HIS A 31 -23.52 -19.35 5.81
N LYS A 32 -24.22 -20.45 5.59
CA LYS A 32 -25.69 -20.45 5.43
C LYS A 32 -26.32 -20.88 6.74
N PHE A 33 -27.16 -20.03 7.30
CA PHE A 33 -27.95 -20.32 8.48
C PHE A 33 -29.41 -20.01 8.13
N ASP A 34 -30.25 -21.04 8.15
CA ASP A 34 -31.60 -21.03 7.58
C ASP A 34 -31.51 -20.53 6.11
N ASP A 35 -32.28 -19.51 5.72
CA ASP A 35 -32.28 -18.93 4.39
C ASP A 35 -31.37 -17.69 4.25
N ILE A 36 -30.57 -17.39 5.29
CA ILE A 36 -29.66 -16.25 5.31
C ILE A 36 -28.25 -16.69 4.96
N VAL A 37 -27.67 -16.08 3.92
CA VAL A 37 -26.26 -16.26 3.57
C VAL A 37 -25.43 -15.13 4.16
N LYS A 38 -24.47 -15.46 5.01
CA LYS A 38 -23.49 -14.52 5.58
C LYS A 38 -22.13 -14.74 4.95
N ILE A 39 -21.52 -13.68 4.43
CA ILE A 39 -20.17 -13.71 3.85
C ILE A 39 -19.20 -13.22 4.91
N ILE A 40 -18.08 -13.94 5.07
CA ILE A 40 -16.99 -13.52 5.94
C ILE A 40 -16.09 -12.57 5.17
N LEU A 41 -15.98 -11.34 5.65
CA LEU A 41 -15.08 -10.32 5.13
C LEU A 41 -13.99 -10.02 6.15
N ILE A 42 -12.79 -9.73 5.64
CA ILE A 42 -11.66 -9.26 6.46
C ILE A 42 -11.48 -7.78 6.18
N GLU A 43 -11.60 -6.98 7.23
CA GLU A 43 -11.25 -5.57 7.16
C GLU A 43 -9.73 -5.40 7.23
N ARG A 44 -9.17 -4.59 6.35
CA ARG A 44 -7.74 -4.27 6.39
C ARG A 44 -7.46 -3.34 7.57
N ARG A 45 -6.42 -3.64 8.34
CA ARG A 45 -5.96 -2.79 9.44
C ARG A 45 -5.54 -1.39 8.95
N ASN A 46 -4.89 -1.33 7.79
CA ASN A 46 -4.40 -0.09 7.19
C ASN A 46 -4.93 0.06 5.77
N SER A 47 -5.17 1.31 5.35
CA SER A 47 -5.51 1.63 3.97
C SER A 47 -4.36 1.29 3.02
N ILE A 48 -4.70 1.05 1.75
CA ILE A 48 -3.68 0.82 0.71
C ILE A 48 -2.79 2.06 0.58
N ALA A 49 -3.38 3.25 0.66
CA ALA A 49 -2.67 4.51 0.54
C ALA A 49 -1.61 4.69 1.64
N PHE A 50 -1.95 4.39 2.89
CA PHE A 50 -1.01 4.41 4.01
C PHE A 50 0.16 3.43 3.80
N ILE A 51 -0.15 2.21 3.36
CA ILE A 51 0.87 1.20 3.08
C ILE A 51 1.79 1.64 1.93
N GLU A 52 1.24 2.16 0.83
CA GLU A 52 2.03 2.65 -0.32
C GLU A 52 2.90 3.85 0.06
N PHE A 53 2.36 4.75 0.87
CA PHE A 53 3.09 5.91 1.38
C PHE A 53 4.29 5.45 2.24
N LEU A 54 4.08 4.62 3.24
CA LEU A 54 5.15 4.13 4.10
C LEU A 54 6.19 3.30 3.32
N ARG A 55 5.77 2.58 2.30
CA ARG A 55 6.69 1.82 1.42
C ARG A 55 7.40 2.67 0.38
N GLY A 56 7.21 3.99 0.40
CA GLY A 56 7.86 4.92 -0.51
C GLY A 56 7.57 4.65 -1.99
N LYS A 57 6.38 4.15 -2.31
CA LYS A 57 5.96 3.84 -3.68
C LYS A 57 5.41 5.07 -4.41
N TYR A 58 6.12 6.16 -4.31
CA TYR A 58 5.81 7.42 -4.98
C TYR A 58 7.09 8.16 -5.36
N ASP A 59 6.98 9.04 -6.34
CA ASP A 59 8.03 10.00 -6.63
C ASP A 59 7.91 11.17 -5.65
N ILE A 60 8.99 11.44 -4.91
CA ILE A 60 9.06 12.52 -3.92
C ILE A 60 8.93 13.92 -4.56
N ASN A 61 9.11 14.02 -5.87
CA ASN A 61 8.95 15.25 -6.63
C ASN A 61 7.57 15.38 -7.28
N ASN A 62 6.66 14.44 -7.03
CA ASN A 62 5.27 14.51 -7.48
C ASN A 62 4.34 14.84 -6.32
N PRO A 63 4.14 16.14 -5.99
CA PRO A 63 3.31 16.56 -4.87
C PRO A 63 1.83 16.17 -5.04
N GLU A 64 1.33 16.14 -6.26
CA GLU A 64 -0.06 15.78 -6.55
C GLU A 64 -0.37 14.33 -6.16
N TYR A 65 0.53 13.41 -6.49
CA TYR A 65 0.37 12.01 -6.11
C TYR A 65 0.55 11.79 -4.60
N ILE A 66 1.45 12.54 -3.95
CA ILE A 66 1.60 12.50 -2.49
C ILE A 66 0.31 12.98 -1.82
N GLN A 67 -0.26 14.11 -2.29
CA GLN A 67 -1.55 14.61 -1.79
C GLN A 67 -2.65 13.56 -1.96
N LEU A 68 -2.74 12.93 -3.12
CA LEU A 68 -3.73 11.89 -3.40
C LEU A 68 -3.61 10.70 -2.42
N LEU A 69 -2.40 10.28 -2.08
CA LEU A 69 -2.19 9.23 -1.07
C LEU A 69 -2.67 9.69 0.30
N ILE A 70 -2.32 10.91 0.72
CA ILE A 70 -2.73 11.47 2.01
C ILE A 70 -4.26 11.63 2.09
N ASP A 71 -4.91 12.08 1.03
CA ASP A 71 -6.37 12.24 0.96
C ASP A 71 -7.12 10.91 1.15
N ARG A 72 -6.53 9.81 0.69
CA ARG A 72 -7.10 8.45 0.80
C ARG A 72 -6.82 7.76 2.12
N MET A 73 -6.11 8.40 3.04
CA MET A 73 -5.87 7.89 4.39
C MET A 73 -6.99 8.30 5.33
N ASN A 74 -7.28 7.47 6.32
CA ASN A 74 -8.18 7.84 7.40
C ASN A 74 -7.49 8.76 8.43
N LEU A 75 -8.28 9.39 9.30
CA LEU A 75 -7.77 10.32 10.30
C LEU A 75 -6.74 9.71 11.25
N LYS A 76 -6.94 8.46 11.66
CA LYS A 76 -6.01 7.73 12.55
C LYS A 76 -4.66 7.53 11.89
N GLU A 77 -4.63 7.21 10.60
CA GLU A 77 -3.39 7.02 9.84
C GLU A 77 -2.63 8.34 9.67
N LYS A 78 -3.34 9.43 9.38
CA LYS A 78 -2.76 10.77 9.30
C LYS A 78 -2.14 11.18 10.64
N GLN A 79 -2.84 10.93 11.75
CA GLN A 79 -2.34 11.20 13.08
C GLN A 79 -1.12 10.34 13.42
N LEU A 80 -1.14 9.04 13.07
CA LEU A 80 0.02 8.17 13.26
C LEU A 80 1.28 8.70 12.56
N ILE A 81 1.14 9.25 11.34
CA ILE A 81 2.25 9.84 10.58
C ILE A 81 2.82 11.08 11.30
N ILE A 82 1.98 11.90 11.92
CA ILE A 82 2.40 13.10 12.64
C ILE A 82 3.16 12.72 13.91
N ASP A 83 2.59 11.80 14.69
CA ASP A 83 3.02 11.50 16.06
C ASP A 83 4.24 10.58 16.13
N ASN A 84 4.51 9.82 15.07
CA ASN A 84 5.54 8.79 15.10
C ASN A 84 6.71 9.10 14.18
N ASP A 85 7.84 8.48 14.48
CA ASP A 85 8.96 8.36 13.56
C ASP A 85 8.74 7.24 12.53
N PHE A 86 9.57 7.25 11.49
CA PHE A 86 9.47 6.25 10.43
C PHE A 86 9.69 4.83 10.93
N ASP A 87 10.62 4.65 11.85
CA ASP A 87 11.02 3.31 12.34
C ASP A 87 9.87 2.65 13.11
N THR A 88 9.17 3.43 13.92
CA THR A 88 7.97 2.98 14.64
C THR A 88 6.86 2.62 13.67
N LEU A 89 6.58 3.48 12.68
CA LEU A 89 5.56 3.22 11.66
C LEU A 89 5.89 1.97 10.83
N TRP A 90 7.14 1.82 10.43
CA TRP A 90 7.61 0.67 9.66
C TRP A 90 7.48 -0.64 10.44
N LYS A 91 7.87 -0.66 11.72
CA LYS A 91 7.70 -1.83 12.59
C LYS A 91 6.23 -2.24 12.72
N ASN A 92 5.35 -1.26 12.85
CA ASN A 92 3.92 -1.53 12.97
C ASN A 92 3.27 -2.01 11.68
N LEU A 93 3.90 -1.78 10.54
CA LEU A 93 3.40 -2.22 9.23
C LEU A 93 3.49 -3.75 9.06
N TRP A 94 4.47 -4.38 9.69
CA TRP A 94 4.79 -5.80 9.52
C TRP A 94 4.45 -6.62 10.77
N VAL A 95 3.91 -7.83 10.56
CA VAL A 95 3.58 -8.76 11.64
C VAL A 95 4.82 -9.48 12.15
N ASP A 96 5.76 -9.79 11.26
CA ASP A 96 7.02 -10.47 11.57
C ASP A 96 8.19 -9.80 10.86
N LEU A 97 9.11 -9.25 11.64
CA LEU A 97 10.33 -8.59 11.16
C LEU A 97 11.54 -9.53 11.14
N ASN A 98 11.41 -10.75 11.67
CA ASN A 98 12.56 -11.65 11.81
C ASN A 98 13.01 -12.27 10.47
N ASN A 99 12.14 -12.30 9.47
CA ASN A 99 12.39 -12.87 8.14
C ASN A 99 12.46 -11.82 7.02
N ILE A 100 13.13 -10.69 7.29
CA ILE A 100 13.26 -9.62 6.30
C ILE A 100 14.27 -10.00 5.23
N ASN A 101 13.78 -10.17 3.99
CA ASN A 101 14.65 -10.38 2.84
C ASN A 101 15.35 -9.08 2.39
N ASN A 102 16.40 -9.20 1.57
CA ASN A 102 17.18 -8.06 1.08
C ASN A 102 16.35 -7.03 0.29
N ARG A 103 15.22 -7.42 -0.31
CA ARG A 103 14.30 -6.52 -1.01
C ARG A 103 13.60 -5.59 -0.03
N ILE A 104 13.13 -6.11 1.10
CA ILE A 104 12.45 -5.32 2.14
C ILE A 104 13.45 -4.37 2.82
N LYS A 105 14.71 -4.79 3.04
CA LYS A 105 15.77 -3.91 3.58
C LYS A 105 16.03 -2.71 2.68
N ARG A 106 16.17 -2.92 1.35
CA ARG A 106 16.36 -1.82 0.39
C ARG A 106 15.15 -0.90 0.31
N GLU A 107 13.95 -1.47 0.40
CA GLU A 107 12.70 -0.71 0.43
C GLU A 107 12.63 0.17 1.69
N TYR A 108 13.00 -0.36 2.85
CA TYR A 108 13.07 0.37 4.11
C TYR A 108 13.99 1.60 4.02
N GLU A 109 15.24 1.42 3.58
CA GLU A 109 16.21 2.52 3.48
C GLU A 109 15.70 3.65 2.57
N ARG A 110 15.22 3.31 1.38
CA ARG A 110 14.65 4.29 0.45
C ARG A 110 13.44 5.01 1.04
N SER A 111 12.53 4.27 1.63
CA SER A 111 11.29 4.82 2.19
C SER A 111 11.56 5.73 3.37
N LYS A 112 12.53 5.37 4.21
CA LYS A 112 13.00 6.19 5.33
C LYS A 112 13.54 7.54 4.86
N ILE A 113 14.35 7.52 3.80
CA ILE A 113 14.86 8.76 3.19
C ILE A 113 13.71 9.63 2.69
N HIS A 114 12.76 9.07 1.93
CA HIS A 114 11.61 9.79 1.41
C HIS A 114 10.77 10.43 2.53
N PHE A 115 10.42 9.63 3.54
CA PHE A 115 9.63 10.09 4.69
C PHE A 115 10.31 11.25 5.44
N ASN A 116 11.59 11.07 5.80
CA ASN A 116 12.36 12.07 6.53
C ASN A 116 12.57 13.35 5.70
N THR A 117 12.74 13.22 4.39
CA THR A 117 12.85 14.37 3.50
C THR A 117 11.56 15.17 3.48
N LEU A 118 10.39 14.50 3.35
CA LEU A 118 9.09 15.17 3.40
C LEU A 118 8.82 15.82 4.76
N LYS A 119 9.23 15.18 5.85
CA LYS A 119 9.05 15.70 7.21
C LYS A 119 9.86 16.99 7.45
N LYS A 120 11.02 17.14 6.78
CA LYS A 120 11.94 18.28 6.94
C LYS A 120 11.73 19.41 5.93
N ARG A 121 10.97 19.20 4.86
CA ARG A 121 10.73 20.22 3.82
C ARG A 121 9.97 21.42 4.40
N GLU A 122 10.33 22.65 3.98
CA GLU A 122 9.58 23.86 4.29
C GLU A 122 8.33 23.99 3.41
N LYS A 123 8.49 23.72 2.11
CA LYS A 123 7.38 23.69 1.14
C LYS A 123 6.99 22.25 0.82
N ASN A 124 5.69 22.01 0.66
CA ASN A 124 5.17 20.66 0.41
C ASN A 124 5.69 19.67 1.46
N SER A 125 5.68 20.09 2.72
CA SER A 125 6.05 19.24 3.85
C SER A 125 4.95 18.20 4.12
N LEU A 126 5.30 17.18 4.86
CA LEU A 126 4.33 16.18 5.29
C LEU A 126 3.15 16.80 6.05
N LYS A 127 3.43 17.76 6.94
CA LYS A 127 2.39 18.51 7.66
C LYS A 127 1.50 19.31 6.70
N TYR A 128 2.09 19.98 5.71
CA TYR A 128 1.33 20.73 4.69
C TYR A 128 0.33 19.82 3.97
N PHE A 129 0.74 18.65 3.52
CA PHE A 129 -0.16 17.70 2.85
C PHE A 129 -1.30 17.22 3.74
N ILE A 130 -1.02 16.97 5.03
CA ILE A 130 -2.03 16.53 5.99
C ILE A 130 -3.03 17.64 6.29
N ASP A 131 -2.55 18.88 6.55
CA ASP A 131 -3.39 20.04 6.86
C ASP A 131 -4.30 20.44 5.68
N ASN A 132 -3.85 20.21 4.44
CA ASN A 132 -4.62 20.49 3.21
C ASN A 132 -5.36 19.25 2.68
N SER A 133 -5.36 18.14 3.40
CA SER A 133 -6.02 16.93 2.93
C SER A 133 -7.53 17.00 3.06
N SER A 134 -8.23 16.57 2.01
CA SER A 134 -9.66 16.33 2.09
C SER A 134 -9.90 15.09 2.95
N THR A 135 -10.58 15.26 4.08
CA THR A 135 -10.97 14.11 4.92
C THR A 135 -12.32 13.65 4.46
N GLN A 136 -12.38 12.53 3.77
CA GLN A 136 -13.68 11.96 3.35
C GLN A 136 -14.23 10.91 4.31
N TYR A 137 -13.51 10.53 5.37
CA TYR A 137 -14.02 9.53 6.34
C TYR A 137 -13.41 9.70 7.72
#